data_210865a7d7f0ec87002175f145ac1e16
#
_entry.id   210865a7d7f0ec87002175f145ac1e16
#
_cell.length_a   1.000
_cell.length_b   1.000
_cell.length_c   1.000
_cell.angle_alpha   90.00
_cell.angle_beta   90.00
_cell.angle_gamma   90.00
#
_symmetry.space_group_name_H-M   'P 1'
#
loop_
_entity.id
_entity.type
_entity.pdbx_description
1 polymer ?
#
loop_
_entity_poly.entity_id
_entity_poly.type
_entity_poly.pdbx_seq_one_letter_code
_entity_poly.pdbx_strand_id
1 'polypeptide(L)'
;MRTIEKMEDIIEKIEENKIEIKSVSEYITEVSKIKTSYNIFYRGHSDKTYELKPYVYREEKFIKNEHNIYRDVISKVPYDFSGKSTIESLALMQHYGVPTRLLDLTTNALVALYFACERSKKIEEEINEDGTNKTNEKGEPLYKKEGIDGEVIILSIPDENIRYFDSDRIAILANLAKCKEDFFYRNENYSHLKNYINEVEKEKEKNKDYIESYNSELEKSLDSIDNYITNEDFYLYPNEIEKCMSDIIRDNFPSSCDEEKKQLIYILLKKLEKKTEDLLWEERKLINEKYFGYLLHFIKEDKSYFQNIINPDDVGSVFAIKSKLDNPRIIRQQGTFLIFGIEKTHLAIDPKTEPLKKIAKVPSEWVIRGKVEIEENEFDKLTNTSSEPSKQQEIKRRLIIKSSYKERIIKELSKLGINKSTLFPEIDKVADYIKEKY
;
A
#
# COMPACT_ATOMS: atom_id res chain seq x y z
N MET A 1 25.02 15.60 21.09
CA MET A 1 24.26 16.85 21.21
C MET A 1 23.45 17.14 19.93
N ARG A 2 24.04 17.45 18.78
CA ARG A 2 23.27 17.76 17.53
C ARG A 2 22.25 16.70 17.08
N THR A 3 22.46 15.43 17.39
CA THR A 3 21.53 14.34 16.99
C THR A 3 20.32 14.29 17.92
N ILE A 4 20.52 14.57 19.20
CA ILE A 4 19.43 14.62 20.21
C ILE A 4 18.56 15.85 19.97
N GLU A 5 19.14 17.03 19.75
CA GLU A 5 18.43 18.27 19.40
C GLU A 5 17.58 18.10 18.12
N LYS A 6 18.12 17.42 17.09
CA LYS A 6 17.34 17.13 15.87
C LYS A 6 16.21 16.13 16.10
N MET A 7 16.39 15.14 16.98
CA MET A 7 15.31 14.23 17.38
C MET A 7 14.22 14.95 18.17
N GLU A 8 14.59 15.86 19.06
CA GLU A 8 13.65 16.71 19.81
C GLU A 8 12.86 17.63 18.87
N ASP A 9 13.50 18.27 17.89
CA ASP A 9 12.86 19.07 16.84
C ASP A 9 11.87 18.24 15.97
N ILE A 10 12.21 16.99 15.65
CA ILE A 10 11.32 16.09 14.90
C ILE A 10 10.14 15.67 15.78
N ILE A 11 10.37 15.34 17.04
CA ILE A 11 9.32 14.99 17.99
C ILE A 11 8.37 16.18 18.20
N GLU A 12 8.90 17.38 18.34
CA GLU A 12 8.13 18.61 18.50
C GLU A 12 7.28 18.89 17.25
N LYS A 13 7.82 18.78 16.05
CA LYS A 13 7.07 18.90 14.78
C LYS A 13 5.99 17.82 14.61
N ILE A 14 6.25 16.59 15.04
CA ILE A 14 5.25 15.52 15.07
C ILE A 14 4.14 15.83 16.07
N GLU A 15 4.46 16.45 17.19
CA GLU A 15 3.50 16.87 18.22
C GLU A 15 2.66 18.08 17.80
N GLU A 16 3.25 19.07 17.14
CA GLU A 16 2.55 20.24 16.57
C GLU A 16 1.54 19.88 15.49
N ASN A 17 1.73 18.75 14.80
CA ASN A 17 0.85 18.28 13.73
C ASN A 17 -0.31 17.36 14.18
N LYS A 18 -0.59 17.27 15.48
CA LYS A 18 -1.75 16.57 16.02
C LYS A 18 -2.97 17.50 16.10
N ILE A 19 -4.11 17.01 15.60
CA ILE A 19 -5.42 17.65 15.81
C ILE A 19 -6.17 16.79 16.78
N GLU A 20 -6.44 17.31 17.98
CA GLU A 20 -7.22 16.64 19.00
C GLU A 20 -8.71 16.78 18.72
N ILE A 21 -9.41 15.66 18.56
CA ILE A 21 -10.85 15.59 18.31
C ILE A 21 -11.58 15.30 19.62
N LYS A 22 -12.45 16.23 20.02
CA LYS A 22 -13.21 16.18 21.29
C LYS A 22 -14.70 15.92 21.10
N SER A 23 -15.21 16.06 19.88
CA SER A 23 -16.62 15.90 19.53
C SER A 23 -16.80 15.47 18.06
N VAL A 24 -17.98 14.95 17.74
CA VAL A 24 -18.37 14.63 16.36
C VAL A 24 -18.39 15.88 15.48
N SER A 25 -18.80 17.03 16.02
CA SER A 25 -18.84 18.30 15.27
C SER A 25 -17.43 18.74 14.84
N GLU A 26 -16.45 18.71 15.75
CA GLU A 26 -15.05 19.02 15.42
C GLU A 26 -14.51 18.08 14.37
N TYR A 27 -14.78 16.78 14.49
CA TYR A 27 -14.35 15.80 13.50
C TYR A 27 -14.93 16.07 12.10
N ILE A 28 -16.23 16.35 12.00
CA ILE A 28 -16.86 16.70 10.72
C ILE A 28 -16.23 17.95 10.12
N THR A 29 -15.95 18.96 10.96
CA THR A 29 -15.26 20.19 10.52
C THR A 29 -13.89 19.89 9.92
N GLU A 30 -13.10 19.02 10.55
CA GLU A 30 -11.78 18.65 10.02
C GLU A 30 -11.88 17.82 8.73
N VAL A 31 -12.83 16.90 8.65
CA VAL A 31 -13.08 16.12 7.43
C VAL A 31 -13.52 17.02 6.27
N SER A 32 -14.38 18.02 6.53
CA SER A 32 -14.88 18.94 5.50
C SER A 32 -13.80 19.85 4.86
N LYS A 33 -12.65 20.01 5.53
CA LYS A 33 -11.50 20.76 5.00
C LYS A 33 -10.70 20.01 3.94
N ILE A 34 -10.95 18.72 3.78
CA ILE A 34 -10.19 17.86 2.86
C ILE A 34 -10.63 18.19 1.43
N LYS A 35 -9.66 18.56 0.61
CA LYS A 35 -9.85 18.79 -0.83
C LYS A 35 -8.98 17.79 -1.59
N THR A 36 -9.60 16.91 -2.36
CA THR A 36 -8.92 15.96 -3.23
C THR A 36 -9.82 15.63 -4.41
N SER A 37 -9.23 15.29 -5.55
CA SER A 37 -9.92 14.77 -6.73
C SER A 37 -10.10 13.24 -6.69
N TYR A 38 -9.43 12.57 -5.74
CA TYR A 38 -9.46 11.11 -5.62
C TYR A 38 -10.50 10.62 -4.61
N ASN A 39 -10.76 9.33 -4.62
CA ASN A 39 -11.70 8.71 -3.70
C ASN A 39 -11.16 8.69 -2.27
N ILE A 40 -11.99 9.08 -1.32
CA ILE A 40 -11.64 9.14 0.09
C ILE A 40 -12.08 7.86 0.79
N PHE A 41 -11.18 7.29 1.56
CA PHE A 41 -11.42 6.17 2.46
C PHE A 41 -10.94 6.51 3.86
N TYR A 42 -11.57 5.89 4.86
CA TYR A 42 -11.29 6.15 6.26
C TYR A 42 -10.97 4.85 6.99
N ARG A 43 -10.10 4.95 7.99
CA ARG A 43 -9.83 3.87 8.92
C ARG A 43 -9.71 4.42 10.35
N GLY A 44 -10.50 3.87 11.28
CA GLY A 44 -10.38 4.15 12.70
C GLY A 44 -9.46 3.14 13.38
N HIS A 45 -8.50 3.62 14.13
CA HIS A 45 -7.67 2.84 15.03
C HIS A 45 -8.03 3.16 16.48
N SER A 46 -8.44 2.15 17.24
CA SER A 46 -8.73 2.30 18.69
C SER A 46 -7.48 2.57 19.50
N ASP A 47 -6.31 2.31 18.93
CA ASP A 47 -4.99 2.65 19.46
C ASP A 47 -4.20 3.42 18.40
N LYS A 48 -3.75 4.63 18.72
CA LYS A 48 -2.99 5.51 17.84
C LYS A 48 -1.61 4.95 17.44
N THR A 49 -1.14 3.88 18.08
CA THR A 49 0.13 3.22 17.77
C THR A 49 0.00 2.17 16.68
N TYR A 50 -1.24 1.79 16.32
CA TYR A 50 -1.46 0.80 15.26
C TYR A 50 -0.98 1.32 13.91
N GLU A 51 -0.43 0.40 13.12
CA GLU A 51 0.04 0.64 11.76
C GLU A 51 -1.06 0.27 10.74
N LEU A 52 -0.91 0.80 9.51
CA LEU A 52 -1.72 0.38 8.35
C LEU A 52 -1.26 -0.99 7.84
N LYS A 53 -1.41 -2.00 8.68
CA LYS A 53 -0.88 -3.34 8.47
C LYS A 53 -1.97 -4.39 8.69
N PRO A 54 -2.24 -5.27 7.71
CA PRO A 54 -3.25 -6.33 7.86
C PRO A 54 -2.87 -7.31 8.96
N TYR A 55 -3.87 -8.00 9.49
CA TYR A 55 -3.69 -8.82 10.69
C TYR A 55 -2.65 -9.92 10.51
N VAL A 56 -2.63 -10.59 9.37
CA VAL A 56 -1.66 -11.67 9.09
C VAL A 56 -0.20 -11.21 9.19
N TYR A 57 0.07 -9.92 8.97
CA TYR A 57 1.43 -9.36 8.99
C TYR A 57 1.83 -8.73 10.34
N ARG A 58 0.97 -8.81 11.37
CA ARG A 58 1.28 -8.26 12.71
C ARG A 58 2.16 -9.18 13.55
N GLU A 59 2.15 -10.49 13.27
CA GLU A 59 2.93 -11.48 13.99
C GLU A 59 3.58 -12.44 13.00
N GLU A 60 4.87 -12.73 13.20
CA GLU A 60 5.67 -13.59 12.32
C GLU A 60 5.06 -15.00 12.15
N LYS A 61 4.48 -15.55 13.24
CA LYS A 61 3.80 -16.85 13.18
C LYS A 61 2.64 -16.91 12.18
N PHE A 62 1.92 -15.78 11.98
CA PHE A 62 0.83 -15.71 11.00
C PHE A 62 1.38 -15.58 9.59
N ILE A 63 2.45 -14.78 9.38
CA ILE A 63 3.09 -14.62 8.07
C ILE A 63 3.58 -15.99 7.56
N LYS A 64 4.29 -16.74 8.41
CA LYS A 64 4.81 -18.06 8.07
C LYS A 64 3.71 -19.08 7.77
N ASN A 65 2.54 -18.92 8.39
CA ASN A 65 1.45 -19.89 8.31
C ASN A 65 0.22 -19.38 7.54
N GLU A 66 0.30 -18.28 6.78
CA GLU A 66 -0.84 -17.75 6.06
C GLU A 66 -1.54 -18.81 5.19
N HIS A 67 -0.77 -19.60 4.46
CA HIS A 67 -1.27 -20.64 3.59
C HIS A 67 -1.89 -21.84 4.35
N ASN A 68 -1.41 -22.12 5.55
CA ASN A 68 -1.99 -23.14 6.44
C ASN A 68 -3.28 -22.62 7.07
N ILE A 69 -3.28 -21.38 7.60
CA ILE A 69 -4.47 -20.74 8.17
C ILE A 69 -5.62 -20.74 7.15
N TYR A 70 -5.34 -20.34 5.90
CA TYR A 70 -6.35 -20.36 4.84
C TYR A 70 -6.96 -21.74 4.63
N ARG A 71 -6.13 -22.79 4.51
CA ARG A 71 -6.58 -24.17 4.28
C ARG A 71 -7.28 -24.78 5.49
N ASP A 72 -6.75 -24.53 6.69
CA ASP A 72 -7.31 -25.06 7.93
C ASP A 72 -8.72 -24.54 8.19
N VAL A 73 -8.97 -23.26 7.93
CA VAL A 73 -10.31 -22.69 8.07
C VAL A 73 -11.29 -23.34 7.10
N ILE A 74 -10.93 -23.44 5.81
CA ILE A 74 -11.78 -24.06 4.79
C ILE A 74 -12.02 -25.54 5.09
N SER A 75 -10.99 -26.27 5.55
CA SER A 75 -11.13 -27.71 5.86
C SER A 75 -12.07 -27.97 7.04
N LYS A 76 -12.15 -27.03 8.00
CA LYS A 76 -12.99 -27.18 9.20
C LYS A 76 -14.45 -26.78 8.96
N VAL A 77 -14.69 -25.82 8.09
CA VAL A 77 -16.05 -25.30 7.79
C VAL A 77 -16.27 -25.16 6.27
N PRO A 78 -16.17 -26.25 5.50
CA PRO A 78 -16.11 -26.20 4.04
C PRO A 78 -17.39 -25.64 3.40
N TYR A 79 -18.55 -25.82 4.04
CA TYR A 79 -19.83 -25.37 3.49
C TYR A 79 -19.92 -23.85 3.39
N ASP A 80 -19.32 -23.12 4.32
CA ASP A 80 -19.34 -21.65 4.34
C ASP A 80 -18.50 -21.04 3.20
N PHE A 81 -17.55 -21.83 2.66
CA PHE A 81 -16.62 -21.41 1.59
C PHE A 81 -16.96 -22.00 0.21
N SER A 82 -17.96 -22.89 0.15
CA SER A 82 -18.35 -23.52 -1.11
C SER A 82 -18.78 -22.48 -2.16
N GLY A 83 -18.20 -22.57 -3.36
CA GLY A 83 -18.49 -21.67 -4.48
C GLY A 83 -17.96 -20.23 -4.33
N LYS A 84 -17.17 -19.94 -3.31
CA LYS A 84 -16.54 -18.65 -3.12
C LYS A 84 -15.18 -18.58 -3.79
N SER A 85 -14.88 -17.46 -4.41
CA SER A 85 -13.52 -17.12 -4.85
C SER A 85 -12.60 -16.92 -3.66
N THR A 86 -11.28 -16.87 -3.91
CA THR A 86 -10.30 -16.65 -2.84
C THR A 86 -10.51 -15.33 -2.12
N ILE A 87 -10.84 -14.24 -2.84
CA ILE A 87 -11.10 -12.95 -2.20
C ILE A 87 -12.38 -12.96 -1.35
N GLU A 88 -13.45 -13.61 -1.79
CA GLU A 88 -14.68 -13.76 -1.01
C GLU A 88 -14.42 -14.62 0.24
N SER A 89 -13.58 -15.65 0.12
CA SER A 89 -13.15 -16.46 1.25
C SER A 89 -12.33 -15.65 2.27
N LEU A 90 -11.37 -14.84 1.81
CA LEU A 90 -10.60 -13.96 2.68
C LEU A 90 -11.47 -12.91 3.39
N ALA A 91 -12.44 -12.33 2.68
CA ALA A 91 -13.38 -11.37 3.27
C ALA A 91 -14.26 -12.03 4.36
N LEU A 92 -14.70 -13.27 4.14
CA LEU A 92 -15.44 -14.04 5.14
C LEU A 92 -14.57 -14.40 6.34
N MET A 93 -13.33 -14.84 6.12
CA MET A 93 -12.36 -15.11 7.17
C MET A 93 -12.09 -13.86 8.03
N GLN A 94 -11.87 -12.71 7.37
CA GLN A 94 -11.68 -11.41 8.03
C GLN A 94 -12.88 -11.05 8.91
N HIS A 95 -14.10 -11.28 8.42
CA HIS A 95 -15.34 -11.04 9.17
C HIS A 95 -15.37 -11.79 10.51
N TYR A 96 -14.86 -13.01 10.54
CA TYR A 96 -14.78 -13.84 11.75
C TYR A 96 -13.45 -13.70 12.52
N GLY A 97 -12.65 -12.70 12.20
CA GLY A 97 -11.40 -12.38 12.92
C GLY A 97 -10.23 -13.31 12.62
N VAL A 98 -10.29 -14.09 11.56
CA VAL A 98 -9.14 -14.87 11.09
C VAL A 98 -8.10 -13.91 10.51
N PRO A 99 -6.79 -14.10 10.82
CA PRO A 99 -5.74 -13.29 10.22
C PRO A 99 -5.70 -13.43 8.70
N THR A 100 -5.90 -12.32 7.98
CA THR A 100 -5.85 -12.25 6.52
C THR A 100 -4.95 -11.09 6.05
N ARG A 101 -4.68 -11.03 4.74
CA ARG A 101 -3.97 -9.93 4.07
C ARG A 101 -4.87 -8.74 3.71
N LEU A 102 -6.08 -8.72 4.22
CA LEU A 102 -7.01 -7.61 4.05
C LEU A 102 -6.88 -6.62 5.20
N LEU A 103 -7.10 -5.34 4.92
CA LEU A 103 -7.20 -4.29 5.91
C LEU A 103 -8.51 -3.54 5.69
N ASP A 104 -9.38 -3.56 6.71
CA ASP A 104 -10.69 -2.91 6.61
C ASP A 104 -10.55 -1.40 6.44
N LEU A 105 -11.32 -0.86 5.52
CA LEU A 105 -11.57 0.55 5.32
C LEU A 105 -13.09 0.80 5.30
N THR A 106 -13.47 2.04 5.43
CA THR A 106 -14.86 2.48 5.20
C THR A 106 -14.88 3.75 4.36
N THR A 107 -15.93 3.93 3.59
CA THR A 107 -16.22 5.19 2.90
C THR A 107 -16.98 6.18 3.78
N ASN A 108 -17.40 5.77 4.99
CA ASN A 108 -18.12 6.59 5.93
C ASN A 108 -17.21 7.09 7.06
N ALA A 109 -16.99 8.40 7.08
CA ALA A 109 -16.16 9.06 8.07
C ALA A 109 -16.62 8.79 9.53
N LEU A 110 -17.92 8.77 9.78
CA LEU A 110 -18.46 8.56 11.14
C LEU A 110 -18.28 7.12 11.62
N VAL A 111 -18.29 6.14 10.70
CA VAL A 111 -17.99 4.75 11.02
C VAL A 111 -16.50 4.61 11.43
N ALA A 112 -15.59 5.27 10.73
CA ALA A 112 -14.19 5.29 11.13
C ALA A 112 -13.99 5.94 12.50
N LEU A 113 -14.69 7.05 12.78
CA LEU A 113 -14.66 7.69 14.10
C LEU A 113 -15.17 6.73 15.20
N TYR A 114 -16.24 5.97 14.92
CA TYR A 114 -16.73 4.96 15.85
C TYR A 114 -15.64 3.94 16.21
N PHE A 115 -14.96 3.36 15.20
CA PHE A 115 -13.87 2.39 15.44
C PHE A 115 -12.67 3.01 16.18
N ALA A 116 -12.35 4.28 15.92
CA ALA A 116 -11.31 4.98 16.65
C ALA A 116 -11.67 5.21 18.13
N CYS A 117 -12.98 5.28 18.43
CA CYS A 117 -13.49 5.45 19.79
C CYS A 117 -13.75 4.13 20.53
N GLU A 118 -13.57 2.96 19.90
CA GLU A 118 -13.69 1.68 20.60
C GLU A 118 -12.76 1.63 21.81
N ARG A 119 -13.22 0.97 22.88
CA ARG A 119 -12.44 0.89 24.11
C ARG A 119 -11.24 -0.02 23.91
N SER A 120 -10.06 0.56 23.89
CA SER A 120 -8.81 -0.15 24.04
C SER A 120 -8.23 0.19 25.41
N LYS A 121 -7.84 -0.80 26.17
CA LYS A 121 -7.22 -0.63 27.52
C LYS A 121 -5.90 -1.35 27.51
N LYS A 122 -4.84 -0.63 27.85
CA LYS A 122 -3.56 -1.22 28.16
C LYS A 122 -3.59 -1.60 29.64
N ILE A 123 -3.30 -2.83 29.94
CA ILE A 123 -3.11 -3.32 31.29
C ILE A 123 -1.63 -3.22 31.55
N GLU A 124 -1.21 -2.27 32.37
CA GLU A 124 0.17 -2.10 32.78
C GLU A 124 0.29 -2.48 34.25
N GLU A 125 1.38 -3.16 34.63
CA GLU A 125 1.69 -3.38 36.01
C GLU A 125 2.00 -2.03 36.69
N GLU A 126 1.40 -1.76 37.84
CA GLU A 126 1.73 -0.57 38.58
C GLU A 126 3.13 -0.74 39.17
N ILE A 127 3.98 0.25 38.91
CA ILE A 127 5.38 0.26 39.37
C ILE A 127 5.51 1.29 40.51
N ASN A 128 6.26 0.93 41.54
CA ASN A 128 6.68 1.83 42.64
C ASN A 128 7.72 2.83 42.12
N GLU A 129 8.00 3.89 42.88
CA GLU A 129 9.06 4.88 42.59
C GLU A 129 10.46 4.26 42.49
N ASP A 130 10.68 3.10 43.12
CA ASP A 130 11.92 2.32 43.08
C ASP A 130 12.04 1.33 41.91
N GLY A 131 11.04 1.29 41.01
CA GLY A 131 10.99 0.39 39.84
C GLY A 131 10.49 -1.02 40.14
N THR A 132 10.04 -1.32 41.36
CA THR A 132 9.43 -2.61 41.69
C THR A 132 7.92 -2.63 41.40
N ASN A 133 7.36 -3.80 41.10
CA ASN A 133 5.93 -3.94 40.88
C ASN A 133 5.14 -3.71 42.16
N LYS A 134 4.10 -2.87 42.09
CA LYS A 134 3.15 -2.75 43.22
C LYS A 134 2.35 -4.04 43.34
N THR A 135 2.21 -4.51 44.57
CA THR A 135 1.44 -5.71 44.89
C THR A 135 0.29 -5.38 45.86
N ASN A 136 -0.79 -6.17 45.78
CA ASN A 136 -1.87 -6.13 46.76
C ASN A 136 -1.44 -6.82 48.08
N GLU A 137 -2.32 -6.84 49.08
CA GLU A 137 -2.06 -7.46 50.36
C GLU A 137 -1.75 -8.98 50.28
N LYS A 138 -2.02 -9.62 49.18
CA LYS A 138 -1.74 -11.03 48.88
C LYS A 138 -0.45 -11.26 48.11
N GLY A 139 0.30 -10.17 47.79
CA GLY A 139 1.52 -10.23 47.00
C GLY A 139 1.28 -10.36 45.47
N GLU A 140 0.06 -10.20 44.98
CA GLU A 140 -0.25 -10.26 43.55
C GLU A 140 -0.02 -8.87 42.90
N PRO A 141 0.54 -8.77 41.67
CA PRO A 141 0.76 -7.51 40.99
C PRO A 141 -0.51 -6.69 40.83
N LEU A 142 -0.46 -5.40 41.06
CA LEU A 142 -1.51 -4.46 40.78
C LEU A 142 -1.40 -4.00 39.32
N TYR A 143 -2.54 -3.92 38.63
CA TYR A 143 -2.60 -3.51 37.24
C TYR A 143 -3.41 -2.21 37.09
N LYS A 144 -2.80 -1.22 36.46
CA LYS A 144 -3.48 0.01 36.06
C LYS A 144 -4.04 -0.14 34.68
N LYS A 145 -5.32 0.19 34.52
CA LYS A 145 -5.98 0.23 33.22
C LYS A 145 -5.95 1.65 32.68
N GLU A 146 -5.03 1.95 31.80
CA GLU A 146 -4.99 3.23 31.11
C GLU A 146 -5.85 3.20 29.83
N GLY A 147 -6.62 4.27 29.63
CA GLY A 147 -7.34 4.47 28.39
C GLY A 147 -6.38 4.89 27.28
N ILE A 148 -6.46 4.22 26.13
CA ILE A 148 -5.59 4.45 24.99
C ILE A 148 -6.26 5.43 24.03
N ASP A 149 -5.51 6.42 23.53
CA ASP A 149 -5.96 7.35 22.48
C ASP A 149 -6.17 6.60 21.16
N GLY A 150 -7.21 7.00 20.44
CA GLY A 150 -7.48 6.50 19.08
C GLY A 150 -7.01 7.47 18.01
N GLU A 151 -7.08 7.01 16.76
CA GLU A 151 -6.73 7.82 15.59
C GLU A 151 -7.66 7.51 14.43
N VAL A 152 -8.02 8.52 13.64
CA VAL A 152 -8.63 8.30 12.32
C VAL A 152 -7.62 8.64 11.24
N ILE A 153 -7.35 7.66 10.38
CA ILE A 153 -6.51 7.79 9.20
C ILE A 153 -7.41 8.01 7.99
N ILE A 154 -7.06 8.96 7.14
CA ILE A 154 -7.80 9.30 5.94
C ILE A 154 -6.88 9.09 4.73
N LEU A 155 -7.37 8.29 3.79
CA LEU A 155 -6.66 7.93 2.57
C LEU A 155 -7.37 8.54 1.37
N SER A 156 -6.59 9.12 0.46
CA SER A 156 -7.03 9.60 -0.85
C SER A 156 -6.41 8.70 -1.92
N ILE A 157 -7.20 7.81 -2.49
CA ILE A 157 -6.70 6.75 -3.37
C ILE A 157 -7.07 7.05 -4.82
N PRO A 158 -6.09 7.12 -5.75
CA PRO A 158 -6.32 7.29 -7.17
C PRO A 158 -7.17 6.16 -7.77
N ASP A 159 -7.96 6.47 -8.81
CA ASP A 159 -8.87 5.51 -9.44
C ASP A 159 -8.14 4.29 -10.02
N GLU A 160 -6.92 4.47 -10.53
CA GLU A 160 -6.07 3.39 -11.03
C GLU A 160 -5.62 2.41 -9.95
N ASN A 161 -5.77 2.73 -8.67
CA ASN A 161 -5.47 1.86 -7.53
C ASN A 161 -6.72 1.27 -6.86
N ILE A 162 -7.90 1.52 -7.45
CA ILE A 162 -9.17 0.96 -6.99
C ILE A 162 -9.62 -0.10 -7.99
N ARG A 163 -9.92 -1.31 -7.51
CA ARG A 163 -10.31 -2.44 -8.36
C ARG A 163 -11.56 -3.13 -7.86
N TYR A 164 -12.37 -3.62 -8.78
CA TYR A 164 -13.49 -4.49 -8.42
C TYR A 164 -12.98 -5.81 -7.84
N PHE A 165 -13.77 -6.39 -6.94
CA PHE A 165 -13.47 -7.65 -6.25
C PHE A 165 -13.15 -8.82 -7.20
N ASP A 166 -13.68 -8.80 -8.42
CA ASP A 166 -13.51 -9.82 -9.46
C ASP A 166 -12.40 -9.49 -10.48
N SER A 167 -11.63 -8.43 -10.30
CA SER A 167 -10.54 -8.07 -11.22
C SER A 167 -9.36 -9.04 -11.12
N ASP A 168 -8.58 -9.14 -12.19
CA ASP A 168 -7.40 -10.01 -12.25
C ASP A 168 -6.35 -9.62 -11.20
N ARG A 169 -6.13 -8.32 -10.98
CA ARG A 169 -5.21 -7.82 -9.96
C ARG A 169 -5.60 -8.24 -8.55
N ILE A 170 -6.88 -8.20 -8.24
CA ILE A 170 -7.39 -8.68 -6.93
C ILE A 170 -7.24 -10.20 -6.82
N ALA A 171 -7.50 -10.95 -7.90
CA ALA A 171 -7.29 -12.39 -7.89
C ALA A 171 -5.80 -12.76 -7.67
N ILE A 172 -4.86 -12.04 -8.30
CA ILE A 172 -3.42 -12.21 -8.07
C ILE A 172 -3.10 -12.07 -6.57
N LEU A 173 -3.48 -10.92 -5.97
CA LEU A 173 -3.13 -10.63 -4.58
C LEU A 173 -3.84 -11.56 -3.59
N ALA A 174 -5.10 -11.91 -3.83
CA ALA A 174 -5.83 -12.84 -2.97
C ALA A 174 -5.17 -14.22 -2.94
N ASN A 175 -4.77 -14.74 -4.10
CA ASN A 175 -4.17 -16.07 -4.19
C ASN A 175 -2.74 -16.17 -3.62
N LEU A 176 -2.08 -15.05 -3.32
CA LEU A 176 -0.85 -15.05 -2.50
C LEU A 176 -1.07 -15.67 -1.12
N ALA A 177 -2.30 -15.63 -0.58
CA ALA A 177 -2.64 -16.29 0.68
C ALA A 177 -2.50 -17.81 0.64
N LYS A 178 -2.58 -18.42 -0.55
CA LYS A 178 -2.39 -19.88 -0.76
C LYS A 178 -0.93 -20.26 -0.96
N CYS A 179 -0.05 -19.30 -1.27
CA CYS A 179 1.38 -19.54 -1.49
C CYS A 179 2.09 -19.82 -0.17
N LYS A 180 3.03 -20.76 -0.18
CA LYS A 180 3.85 -21.10 0.98
C LYS A 180 4.69 -19.91 1.45
N GLU A 181 5.27 -20.05 2.64
CA GLU A 181 6.15 -19.05 3.27
C GLU A 181 7.40 -18.72 2.45
N ASP A 182 7.89 -19.69 1.68
CA ASP A 182 9.07 -19.58 0.82
C ASP A 182 8.78 -18.94 -0.55
N PHE A 183 7.55 -18.50 -0.79
CA PHE A 183 7.22 -17.80 -2.03
C PHE A 183 7.91 -16.43 -2.08
N PHE A 184 8.69 -16.23 -3.13
CA PHE A 184 9.40 -14.99 -3.41
C PHE A 184 9.47 -14.73 -4.91
N TYR A 185 9.83 -13.52 -5.30
CA TYR A 185 10.17 -13.17 -6.67
C TYR A 185 11.20 -12.06 -6.72
N ARG A 186 11.90 -11.98 -7.83
CA ARG A 186 12.87 -10.92 -8.14
C ARG A 186 12.49 -10.28 -9.45
N ASN A 187 12.63 -8.99 -9.53
CA ASN A 187 12.26 -8.21 -10.72
C ASN A 187 13.19 -7.00 -10.95
N GLU A 188 14.47 -7.10 -10.54
CA GLU A 188 15.43 -6.00 -10.66
C GLU A 188 15.55 -5.54 -12.12
N ASN A 189 15.79 -6.47 -13.06
CA ASN A 189 15.90 -6.15 -14.48
C ASN A 189 14.58 -5.57 -15.00
N TYR A 190 13.46 -6.16 -14.66
CA TYR A 190 12.14 -5.66 -15.02
C TYR A 190 11.91 -4.24 -14.52
N SER A 191 12.22 -3.97 -13.26
CA SER A 191 12.08 -2.64 -12.66
C SER A 191 13.03 -1.62 -13.32
N HIS A 192 14.24 -2.03 -13.67
CA HIS A 192 15.20 -1.19 -14.38
C HIS A 192 14.69 -0.82 -15.77
N LEU A 193 14.27 -1.80 -16.57
CA LEU A 193 13.71 -1.57 -17.90
C LEU A 193 12.46 -0.68 -17.85
N LYS A 194 11.61 -0.87 -16.84
CA LYS A 194 10.42 -0.04 -16.65
C LYS A 194 10.77 1.42 -16.33
N ASN A 195 11.75 1.65 -15.48
CA ASN A 195 12.22 3.01 -15.21
C ASN A 195 12.81 3.64 -16.47
N TYR A 196 13.56 2.85 -17.25
CA TYR A 196 14.15 3.31 -18.49
C TYR A 196 13.07 3.73 -19.51
N ILE A 197 12.01 2.93 -19.72
CA ILE A 197 10.93 3.29 -20.63
C ILE A 197 10.20 4.57 -20.20
N ASN A 198 10.00 4.77 -18.89
CA ASN A 198 9.40 6.01 -18.36
C ASN A 198 10.26 7.25 -18.70
N GLU A 199 11.60 7.14 -18.68
CA GLU A 199 12.48 8.24 -19.07
C GLU A 199 12.45 8.46 -20.59
N VAL A 200 12.42 7.40 -21.40
CA VAL A 200 12.24 7.51 -22.86
C VAL A 200 10.92 8.21 -23.19
N GLU A 201 9.83 7.86 -22.52
CA GLU A 201 8.52 8.52 -22.72
C GLU A 201 8.56 10.02 -22.36
N LYS A 202 9.23 10.39 -21.27
CA LYS A 202 9.42 11.80 -20.88
C LYS A 202 10.21 12.58 -21.93
N GLU A 203 11.30 12.01 -22.43
CA GLU A 203 12.12 12.65 -23.47
C GLU A 203 11.34 12.76 -24.79
N LYS A 204 10.56 11.74 -25.15
CA LYS A 204 9.68 11.77 -26.31
C LYS A 204 8.62 12.87 -26.23
N GLU A 205 7.98 13.05 -25.05
CA GLU A 205 6.99 14.09 -24.84
C GLU A 205 7.58 15.51 -24.98
N LYS A 206 8.83 15.74 -24.54
CA LYS A 206 9.56 17.02 -24.75
C LYS A 206 9.76 17.33 -26.23
N ASN A 207 9.89 16.30 -27.07
CA ASN A 207 10.17 16.44 -28.51
C ASN A 207 8.91 16.29 -29.40
N LYS A 208 7.72 16.26 -28.81
CA LYS A 208 6.44 15.98 -29.49
C LYS A 208 6.04 17.03 -30.53
N ASP A 209 6.35 18.31 -30.31
CA ASP A 209 5.97 19.40 -31.18
C ASP A 209 6.63 19.33 -32.57
N TYR A 210 7.63 18.46 -32.73
CA TYR A 210 8.36 18.26 -34.01
C TYR A 210 7.81 17.14 -34.89
N ILE A 211 6.66 16.54 -34.50
CA ILE A 211 6.02 15.42 -35.21
C ILE A 211 5.31 15.86 -36.51
N GLU A 212 4.85 17.12 -36.57
CA GLU A 212 4.00 17.61 -37.68
C GLU A 212 4.67 17.58 -39.06
N SER A 213 6.00 17.39 -39.11
CA SER A 213 6.79 17.29 -40.34
C SER A 213 7.45 15.92 -40.55
N TYR A 214 6.74 14.83 -40.20
CA TYR A 214 7.26 13.47 -40.33
C TYR A 214 7.79 13.18 -41.74
N ASN A 215 9.07 12.81 -41.82
CA ASN A 215 9.73 12.43 -43.07
C ASN A 215 10.08 10.93 -43.07
N SER A 216 9.39 10.15 -43.87
CA SER A 216 9.60 8.70 -44.02
C SER A 216 10.99 8.30 -44.56
N GLU A 217 11.70 9.23 -45.21
CA GLU A 217 13.07 8.99 -45.68
C GLU A 217 14.07 9.03 -44.56
N LEU A 218 13.85 9.91 -43.56
CA LEU A 218 14.67 9.97 -42.32
C LEU A 218 14.50 8.67 -41.50
N GLU A 219 13.31 8.08 -41.44
CA GLU A 219 13.09 6.81 -40.73
C GLU A 219 13.92 5.67 -41.33
N LYS A 220 13.94 5.58 -42.69
CA LYS A 220 14.73 4.55 -43.40
C LYS A 220 16.24 4.74 -43.19
N SER A 221 16.73 5.98 -43.11
CA SER A 221 18.14 6.24 -42.88
C SER A 221 18.62 5.81 -41.47
N LEU A 222 17.69 5.71 -40.52
CA LEU A 222 17.97 5.25 -39.16
C LEU A 222 17.97 3.72 -39.01
N ASP A 223 17.53 2.96 -40.02
CA ASP A 223 17.58 1.48 -39.97
C ASP A 223 19.03 0.96 -39.92
N SER A 224 19.99 1.73 -40.43
CA SER A 224 21.43 1.44 -40.31
C SER A 224 21.98 1.58 -38.89
N ILE A 225 21.24 2.24 -37.98
CA ILE A 225 21.66 2.56 -36.60
C ILE A 225 21.08 1.57 -35.58
N ASP A 226 20.26 0.62 -36.00
CA ASP A 226 19.66 -0.37 -35.11
C ASP A 226 20.68 -1.13 -34.26
N ASN A 227 21.91 -1.30 -34.74
CA ASN A 227 23.00 -1.91 -34.02
C ASN A 227 23.48 -1.08 -32.81
N TYR A 228 23.33 0.24 -32.82
CA TYR A 228 23.68 1.10 -31.68
C TYR A 228 22.64 1.02 -30.55
N ILE A 229 21.37 0.88 -30.91
CA ILE A 229 20.25 0.74 -29.95
C ILE A 229 20.25 -0.67 -29.33
N THR A 230 20.99 -1.64 -29.90
CA THR A 230 21.04 -3.03 -29.42
C THR A 230 22.09 -3.26 -28.33
N ASN A 231 22.97 -2.31 -28.06
CA ASN A 231 24.03 -2.49 -27.09
C ASN A 231 23.47 -2.49 -25.64
N GLU A 232 23.75 -3.53 -24.86
CA GLU A 232 23.30 -3.66 -23.46
C GLU A 232 23.73 -2.46 -22.60
N ASP A 233 24.86 -1.83 -22.92
CA ASP A 233 25.38 -0.64 -22.23
C ASP A 233 24.44 0.56 -22.34
N PHE A 234 23.58 0.62 -23.36
CA PHE A 234 22.63 1.70 -23.58
C PHE A 234 21.56 1.79 -22.49
N TYR A 235 21.18 0.67 -21.88
CA TYR A 235 20.16 0.60 -20.84
C TYR A 235 20.70 0.92 -19.43
N LEU A 236 22.01 1.11 -19.28
CA LEU A 236 22.63 1.34 -17.98
C LEU A 236 22.48 2.78 -17.47
N TYR A 237 22.24 3.75 -18.37
CA TYR A 237 22.27 5.18 -18.04
C TYR A 237 20.96 5.91 -18.45
N PRO A 238 19.83 5.71 -17.77
CA PRO A 238 18.55 6.33 -18.12
C PRO A 238 18.61 7.88 -18.16
N ASN A 239 19.41 8.48 -17.29
CA ASN A 239 19.56 9.95 -17.18
C ASN A 239 20.36 10.59 -18.31
N GLU A 240 20.99 9.81 -19.17
CA GLU A 240 21.82 10.28 -20.29
C GLU A 240 21.20 10.04 -21.67
N ILE A 241 19.92 9.65 -21.72
CA ILE A 241 19.23 9.28 -22.98
C ILE A 241 19.32 10.40 -24.00
N GLU A 242 19.00 11.64 -23.62
CA GLU A 242 19.04 12.80 -24.52
C GLU A 242 20.46 13.04 -25.06
N LYS A 243 21.47 12.93 -24.21
CA LYS A 243 22.89 13.08 -24.59
C LYS A 243 23.30 11.98 -25.55
N CYS A 244 22.97 10.71 -25.24
CA CYS A 244 23.29 9.58 -26.11
C CYS A 244 22.63 9.73 -27.50
N MET A 245 21.37 10.15 -27.56
CA MET A 245 20.68 10.40 -28.82
C MET A 245 21.35 11.53 -29.62
N SER A 246 21.72 12.62 -28.97
CA SER A 246 22.41 13.75 -29.59
C SER A 246 23.79 13.36 -30.14
N ASP A 247 24.53 12.52 -29.42
CA ASP A 247 25.81 12.01 -29.84
C ASP A 247 25.67 11.09 -31.07
N ILE A 248 24.72 10.15 -31.08
CA ILE A 248 24.40 9.29 -32.21
C ILE A 248 24.09 10.11 -33.47
N ILE A 249 23.26 11.14 -33.31
CA ILE A 249 22.85 12.00 -34.44
C ILE A 249 24.02 12.80 -34.94
N ARG A 250 24.82 13.40 -34.07
CA ARG A 250 26.02 14.15 -34.44
C ARG A 250 26.98 13.29 -35.25
N ASP A 251 27.19 12.06 -34.83
CA ASP A 251 28.19 11.17 -35.42
C ASP A 251 27.74 10.57 -36.74
N ASN A 252 26.46 10.31 -36.92
CA ASN A 252 25.88 9.68 -38.12
C ASN A 252 25.22 10.67 -39.09
N PHE A 253 24.76 11.84 -38.63
CA PHE A 253 24.09 12.87 -39.41
C PHE A 253 24.69 14.27 -39.19
N PRO A 254 25.99 14.48 -39.42
CA PRO A 254 26.66 15.75 -39.09
C PRO A 254 26.14 16.95 -39.88
N SER A 255 25.56 16.72 -41.06
CA SER A 255 25.07 17.77 -41.99
C SER A 255 23.62 18.16 -41.75
N SER A 256 22.89 17.52 -40.82
CA SER A 256 21.48 17.81 -40.57
C SER A 256 21.27 19.17 -39.91
N CYS A 257 20.22 19.90 -40.33
CA CYS A 257 19.82 21.13 -39.65
C CYS A 257 19.21 20.82 -38.27
N ASP A 258 19.03 21.84 -37.42
CA ASP A 258 18.55 21.64 -36.04
C ASP A 258 17.14 21.04 -35.98
N GLU A 259 16.31 21.31 -36.99
CA GLU A 259 14.96 20.75 -37.07
C GLU A 259 14.97 19.26 -37.46
N GLU A 260 15.82 18.87 -38.42
CA GLU A 260 16.04 17.47 -38.78
C GLU A 260 16.64 16.67 -37.61
N LYS A 261 17.58 17.26 -36.84
CA LYS A 261 18.15 16.62 -35.63
C LYS A 261 17.09 16.30 -34.60
N LYS A 262 16.14 17.20 -34.36
CA LYS A 262 15.04 16.97 -33.41
C LYS A 262 14.09 15.88 -33.89
N GLN A 263 13.79 15.84 -35.18
CA GLN A 263 12.99 14.76 -35.78
C GLN A 263 13.71 13.40 -35.65
N LEU A 264 15.00 13.35 -35.90
CA LEU A 264 15.82 12.16 -35.73
C LEU A 264 15.83 11.69 -34.25
N ILE A 265 15.98 12.61 -33.29
CA ILE A 265 15.86 12.30 -31.85
C ILE A 265 14.53 11.62 -31.56
N TYR A 266 13.44 12.20 -32.03
CA TYR A 266 12.10 11.65 -31.78
C TYR A 266 11.92 10.24 -32.37
N ILE A 267 12.39 10.00 -33.61
CA ILE A 267 12.29 8.68 -34.25
C ILE A 267 13.16 7.66 -33.52
N LEU A 268 14.37 8.03 -33.09
CA LEU A 268 15.24 7.17 -32.27
C LEU A 268 14.59 6.81 -30.92
N LEU A 269 13.99 7.80 -30.24
CA LEU A 269 13.27 7.56 -29.00
C LEU A 269 12.10 6.59 -29.20
N LYS A 270 11.35 6.70 -30.30
CA LYS A 270 10.25 5.79 -30.63
C LYS A 270 10.75 4.35 -30.89
N LYS A 271 11.86 4.18 -31.62
CA LYS A 271 12.49 2.87 -31.81
C LYS A 271 13.00 2.27 -30.50
N LEU A 272 13.62 3.09 -29.66
CA LEU A 272 14.12 2.70 -28.35
C LEU A 272 12.98 2.28 -27.40
N GLU A 273 11.88 3.03 -27.38
CA GLU A 273 10.67 2.70 -26.62
C GLU A 273 10.19 1.30 -27.01
N LYS A 274 9.95 1.06 -28.28
CA LYS A 274 9.45 -0.23 -28.79
C LYS A 274 10.39 -1.38 -28.37
N LYS A 275 11.69 -1.21 -28.53
CA LYS A 275 12.66 -2.23 -28.17
C LYS A 275 12.69 -2.50 -26.66
N THR A 276 12.60 -1.44 -25.85
CA THR A 276 12.53 -1.59 -24.40
C THR A 276 11.26 -2.31 -23.96
N GLU A 277 10.13 -2.05 -24.62
CA GLU A 277 8.88 -2.78 -24.42
C GLU A 277 9.02 -4.28 -24.74
N ASP A 278 9.68 -4.63 -25.84
CA ASP A 278 9.94 -6.02 -26.22
C ASP A 278 10.82 -6.73 -25.14
N LEU A 279 11.87 -6.08 -24.66
CA LEU A 279 12.72 -6.60 -23.57
C LEU A 279 11.95 -6.73 -22.26
N LEU A 280 11.11 -5.75 -21.94
CA LEU A 280 10.26 -5.78 -20.75
C LEU A 280 9.28 -6.95 -20.81
N TRP A 281 8.76 -7.26 -21.99
CA TRP A 281 7.88 -8.41 -22.21
C TRP A 281 8.60 -9.75 -22.03
N GLU A 282 9.81 -9.88 -22.57
CA GLU A 282 10.64 -11.09 -22.38
C GLU A 282 11.02 -11.29 -20.91
N GLU A 283 11.45 -10.23 -20.22
CA GLU A 283 11.77 -10.30 -18.78
C GLU A 283 10.53 -10.70 -17.96
N ARG A 284 9.34 -10.19 -18.31
CA ARG A 284 8.08 -10.60 -17.69
C ARG A 284 7.83 -12.09 -17.85
N LYS A 285 8.06 -12.66 -19.03
CA LYS A 285 7.93 -14.11 -19.27
C LYS A 285 8.89 -14.90 -18.38
N LEU A 286 10.17 -14.51 -18.32
CA LEU A 286 11.18 -15.17 -17.50
C LEU A 286 10.79 -15.16 -16.01
N ILE A 287 10.29 -14.05 -15.49
CA ILE A 287 9.81 -13.96 -14.10
C ILE A 287 8.64 -14.92 -13.88
N ASN A 288 7.68 -14.97 -14.82
CA ASN A 288 6.52 -15.86 -14.71
C ASN A 288 6.91 -17.34 -14.71
N GLU A 289 7.79 -17.73 -15.62
CA GLU A 289 8.29 -19.11 -15.70
C GLU A 289 9.05 -19.51 -14.42
N LYS A 290 9.86 -18.61 -13.90
CA LYS A 290 10.74 -18.90 -12.77
C LYS A 290 10.05 -18.87 -11.42
N TYR A 291 9.12 -17.91 -11.19
CA TYR A 291 8.61 -17.62 -9.87
C TYR A 291 7.09 -17.80 -9.74
N PHE A 292 6.30 -17.60 -10.79
CA PHE A 292 4.85 -17.45 -10.65
C PHE A 292 4.04 -18.73 -10.98
N GLY A 293 4.68 -19.83 -11.29
CA GLY A 293 3.98 -21.07 -11.68
C GLY A 293 2.93 -21.53 -10.65
N TYR A 294 3.27 -21.56 -9.35
CA TYR A 294 2.33 -21.93 -8.29
C TYR A 294 1.22 -20.87 -8.11
N LEU A 295 1.56 -19.60 -8.17
CA LEU A 295 0.58 -18.53 -8.05
C LEU A 295 -0.44 -18.59 -9.20
N LEU A 296 0.03 -18.81 -10.43
CA LEU A 296 -0.81 -19.01 -11.60
C LEU A 296 -1.77 -20.20 -11.45
N HIS A 297 -1.28 -21.30 -10.89
CA HIS A 297 -2.13 -22.46 -10.60
C HIS A 297 -3.30 -22.08 -9.68
N PHE A 298 -3.04 -21.39 -8.58
CA PHE A 298 -4.10 -20.98 -7.65
C PHE A 298 -5.05 -19.94 -8.22
N ILE A 299 -4.55 -19.00 -9.05
CA ILE A 299 -5.41 -18.02 -9.71
C ILE A 299 -6.38 -18.71 -10.67
N LYS A 300 -5.93 -19.74 -11.39
CA LYS A 300 -6.78 -20.48 -12.33
C LYS A 300 -7.85 -21.34 -11.66
N GLU A 301 -7.70 -21.68 -10.38
CA GLU A 301 -8.79 -22.28 -9.59
C GLU A 301 -9.96 -21.30 -9.42
N ASP A 302 -9.68 -19.99 -9.27
CA ASP A 302 -10.69 -18.94 -9.18
C ASP A 302 -11.17 -18.45 -10.55
N LYS A 303 -10.23 -18.37 -11.53
CA LYS A 303 -10.42 -17.78 -12.84
C LYS A 303 -9.78 -18.66 -13.91
N SER A 304 -10.53 -19.63 -14.43
CA SER A 304 -10.05 -20.59 -15.41
C SER A 304 -9.50 -19.96 -16.71
N TYR A 305 -10.01 -18.79 -17.09
CA TYR A 305 -9.58 -18.05 -18.28
C TYR A 305 -8.46 -17.03 -18.03
N PHE A 306 -7.85 -17.04 -16.82
CA PHE A 306 -6.75 -16.13 -16.53
C PHE A 306 -5.58 -16.37 -17.51
N GLN A 307 -5.04 -15.29 -18.09
CA GLN A 307 -3.87 -15.38 -18.96
C GLN A 307 -2.64 -15.90 -18.21
N ASN A 308 -1.78 -16.67 -18.91
CA ASN A 308 -0.61 -17.31 -18.29
C ASN A 308 0.53 -16.34 -17.99
N ILE A 309 0.20 -15.09 -17.68
CA ILE A 309 1.20 -14.07 -17.42
C ILE A 309 0.71 -13.09 -16.35
N ILE A 310 1.52 -12.92 -15.31
CA ILE A 310 1.30 -11.98 -14.21
C ILE A 310 2.24 -10.80 -14.40
N ASN A 311 1.74 -9.58 -14.22
CA ASN A 311 2.60 -8.42 -14.12
C ASN A 311 3.29 -8.42 -12.74
N PRO A 312 4.64 -8.43 -12.68
CA PRO A 312 5.36 -8.43 -11.40
C PRO A 312 5.01 -7.27 -10.47
N ASP A 313 4.67 -6.10 -11.04
CA ASP A 313 4.27 -4.94 -10.24
C ASP A 313 2.96 -5.17 -9.49
N ASP A 314 2.02 -5.91 -10.09
CA ASP A 314 0.75 -6.21 -9.42
C ASP A 314 0.96 -7.06 -8.16
N VAL A 315 1.96 -7.95 -8.16
CA VAL A 315 2.32 -8.77 -6.98
C VAL A 315 2.86 -7.92 -5.84
N GLY A 316 3.57 -6.82 -6.15
CA GLY A 316 4.14 -5.89 -5.18
C GLY A 316 3.22 -4.74 -4.76
N SER A 317 2.00 -4.70 -5.28
CA SER A 317 1.10 -3.55 -5.11
C SER A 317 0.15 -3.68 -3.91
N VAL A 318 -0.48 -2.55 -3.58
CA VAL A 318 -1.65 -2.47 -2.69
C VAL A 318 -2.80 -1.91 -3.51
N PHE A 319 -3.99 -2.50 -3.40
CA PHE A 319 -5.20 -2.01 -4.07
C PHE A 319 -6.34 -1.85 -3.08
N ALA A 320 -7.15 -0.80 -3.28
CA ALA A 320 -8.47 -0.71 -2.66
C ALA A 320 -9.47 -1.54 -3.46
N ILE A 321 -10.34 -2.27 -2.76
CA ILE A 321 -11.32 -3.17 -3.39
C ILE A 321 -12.67 -2.49 -3.42
N LYS A 322 -13.33 -2.44 -4.58
CA LYS A 322 -14.78 -2.24 -4.65
C LYS A 322 -15.44 -3.57 -4.27
N SER A 323 -15.80 -3.67 -2.98
CA SER A 323 -16.30 -4.91 -2.39
C SER A 323 -17.67 -5.31 -2.93
N LYS A 324 -17.93 -6.61 -2.99
CA LYS A 324 -19.28 -7.15 -3.22
C LYS A 324 -20.13 -6.88 -1.99
N LEU A 325 -21.33 -6.33 -2.19
CA LEU A 325 -22.24 -5.97 -1.13
C LEU A 325 -23.20 -7.14 -0.80
N ASP A 326 -22.66 -8.30 -0.51
CA ASP A 326 -23.40 -9.50 -0.14
C ASP A 326 -23.39 -9.79 1.37
N ASN A 327 -22.57 -9.08 2.13
CA ASN A 327 -22.47 -9.20 3.58
C ASN A 327 -23.14 -8.01 4.27
N PRO A 328 -24.15 -8.23 5.14
CA PRO A 328 -24.87 -7.16 5.85
C PRO A 328 -23.94 -6.24 6.66
N ARG A 329 -22.82 -6.75 7.21
CA ARG A 329 -21.86 -5.96 7.95
C ARG A 329 -21.10 -5.00 7.03
N ILE A 330 -20.64 -5.47 5.85
CA ILE A 330 -19.99 -4.63 4.84
C ILE A 330 -20.93 -3.49 4.42
N ILE A 331 -22.21 -3.81 4.19
CA ILE A 331 -23.22 -2.82 3.80
C ILE A 331 -23.40 -1.76 4.90
N ARG A 332 -23.62 -2.17 6.15
CA ARG A 332 -23.90 -1.26 7.28
C ARG A 332 -22.69 -0.40 7.65
N GLN A 333 -21.51 -0.93 7.54
CA GLN A 333 -20.27 -0.21 7.78
C GLN A 333 -19.78 0.58 6.58
N GLN A 334 -20.47 0.49 5.43
CA GLN A 334 -19.98 0.99 4.15
C GLN A 334 -18.50 0.57 3.92
N GLY A 335 -18.29 -0.72 4.22
CA GLY A 335 -16.96 -1.32 4.34
C GLY A 335 -16.35 -1.66 2.99
N THR A 336 -15.06 -1.56 2.94
CA THR A 336 -14.21 -2.06 1.86
C THR A 336 -12.87 -2.51 2.43
N PHE A 337 -11.95 -2.93 1.59
CA PHE A 337 -10.65 -3.43 2.02
C PHE A 337 -9.51 -2.84 1.21
N LEU A 338 -8.33 -2.66 1.84
CA LEU A 338 -7.08 -2.76 1.13
C LEU A 338 -6.65 -4.22 1.09
N ILE A 339 -6.16 -4.66 -0.07
CA ILE A 339 -5.48 -5.94 -0.22
C ILE A 339 -4.00 -5.69 -0.50
N PHE A 340 -3.14 -6.46 0.15
CA PHE A 340 -1.72 -6.24 0.12
C PHE A 340 -1.00 -7.34 -0.65
N GLY A 341 -0.11 -6.91 -1.54
CA GLY A 341 0.89 -7.77 -2.15
C GLY A 341 2.08 -8.04 -1.23
N ILE A 342 3.18 -8.47 -1.82
CA ILE A 342 4.46 -8.69 -1.15
C ILE A 342 5.55 -7.92 -1.85
N GLU A 343 6.48 -7.34 -1.09
CA GLU A 343 7.65 -6.69 -1.66
C GLU A 343 8.54 -7.69 -2.39
N LYS A 344 9.20 -7.22 -3.44
CA LYS A 344 10.23 -8.00 -4.14
C LYS A 344 11.39 -8.34 -3.21
N THR A 345 12.00 -9.49 -3.41
CA THR A 345 13.18 -9.90 -2.67
C THR A 345 14.44 -9.32 -3.33
N HIS A 346 15.25 -8.56 -2.60
CA HIS A 346 16.52 -8.03 -3.09
C HIS A 346 17.62 -9.10 -3.11
N LEU A 347 18.56 -8.99 -4.06
CA LEU A 347 19.68 -9.93 -4.22
C LEU A 347 20.57 -10.07 -2.98
N ALA A 348 20.68 -9.01 -2.18
CA ALA A 348 21.58 -8.95 -1.01
C ALA A 348 21.02 -9.65 0.24
N ILE A 349 19.78 -10.14 0.23
CA ILE A 349 19.14 -10.76 1.38
C ILE A 349 19.35 -12.27 1.30
N ASP A 350 19.99 -12.85 2.32
CA ASP A 350 20.07 -14.30 2.46
C ASP A 350 18.66 -14.85 2.74
N PRO A 351 18.11 -15.72 1.86
CA PRO A 351 16.77 -16.29 2.05
C PRO A 351 16.59 -17.06 3.36
N LYS A 352 17.68 -17.41 4.06
CA LYS A 352 17.65 -18.16 5.32
C LYS A 352 17.47 -17.29 6.56
N THR A 353 17.65 -15.97 6.46
CA THR A 353 17.73 -15.06 7.61
C THR A 353 16.58 -14.09 7.76
N GLU A 354 15.74 -13.89 6.72
CA GLU A 354 14.60 -12.96 6.79
C GLU A 354 13.28 -13.65 6.41
N PRO A 355 12.13 -13.18 6.99
CA PRO A 355 10.82 -13.62 6.53
C PRO A 355 10.66 -13.26 5.05
N LEU A 356 10.53 -14.28 4.22
CA LEU A 356 10.54 -14.17 2.76
C LEU A 356 9.35 -13.37 2.20
N LYS A 357 8.24 -13.30 2.92
CA LYS A 357 7.05 -12.53 2.54
C LYS A 357 7.01 -11.18 3.27
N LYS A 358 7.80 -10.20 2.82
CA LYS A 358 7.58 -8.81 3.26
C LYS A 358 6.31 -8.26 2.64
N ILE A 359 5.49 -7.57 3.43
CA ILE A 359 4.28 -6.94 2.96
C ILE A 359 4.60 -5.70 2.11
N ALA A 360 3.86 -5.51 1.02
CA ALA A 360 3.84 -4.24 0.30
C ALA A 360 3.32 -3.12 1.21
N LYS A 361 3.87 -1.92 1.08
CA LYS A 361 3.49 -0.77 1.89
C LYS A 361 2.37 0.03 1.23
N VAL A 362 1.51 0.62 2.05
CA VAL A 362 0.56 1.63 1.57
C VAL A 362 1.36 2.84 1.08
N PRO A 363 1.15 3.31 -0.15
CA PRO A 363 1.82 4.51 -0.65
C PRO A 363 1.61 5.71 0.28
N SER A 364 2.68 6.39 0.65
CA SER A 364 2.64 7.50 1.61
C SER A 364 1.81 8.68 1.10
N GLU A 365 1.76 8.87 -0.22
CA GLU A 365 0.95 9.89 -0.89
C GLU A 365 -0.56 9.68 -0.76
N TRP A 366 -1.01 8.43 -0.49
CA TRP A 366 -2.42 8.17 -0.23
C TRP A 366 -2.88 8.67 1.13
N VAL A 367 -1.98 8.74 2.10
CA VAL A 367 -2.30 9.17 3.46
C VAL A 367 -2.37 10.69 3.50
N ILE A 368 -3.56 11.27 3.51
CA ILE A 368 -3.76 12.73 3.61
C ILE A 368 -3.96 13.22 5.03
N ARG A 369 -4.38 12.34 5.93
CA ARG A 369 -4.44 12.56 7.39
C ARG A 369 -4.05 11.28 8.11
N GLY A 370 -3.16 11.36 9.08
CA GLY A 370 -2.78 10.23 9.90
C GLY A 370 -1.28 10.00 10.01
N LYS A 371 -0.92 8.83 10.50
CA LYS A 371 0.47 8.44 10.76
C LYS A 371 1.24 8.28 9.46
N VAL A 372 2.34 9.01 9.32
CA VAL A 372 3.32 8.82 8.24
C VAL A 372 4.39 7.88 8.78
N GLU A 373 4.66 6.78 8.08
CA GLU A 373 5.84 5.97 8.32
C GLU A 373 7.05 6.74 7.77
N ILE A 374 7.97 7.11 8.67
CA ILE A 374 9.28 7.60 8.28
C ILE A 374 10.10 6.35 8.00
N GLU A 375 10.49 6.11 6.75
CA GLU A 375 11.40 5.02 6.43
C GLU A 375 12.76 5.24 7.13
N GLU A 376 13.37 4.18 7.66
CA GLU A 376 14.71 4.23 8.26
C GLU A 376 15.74 4.89 7.32
N ASN A 377 15.60 4.67 6.01
CA ASN A 377 16.43 5.30 4.98
C ASN A 377 16.25 6.83 4.87
N GLU A 378 15.11 7.38 5.27
CA GLU A 378 14.89 8.83 5.32
C GLU A 378 15.45 9.42 6.62
N PHE A 379 15.45 8.67 7.70
CA PHE A 379 16.12 9.04 8.94
C PHE A 379 17.64 9.14 8.75
N ASP A 380 18.24 8.20 8.01
CA ASP A 380 19.65 8.23 7.65
C ASP A 380 20.01 9.38 6.69
N LYS A 381 19.12 9.73 5.75
CA LYS A 381 19.28 10.89 4.87
C LYS A 381 19.14 12.23 5.60
N LEU A 382 18.33 12.29 6.66
CA LEU A 382 18.19 13.49 7.51
C LEU A 382 19.39 13.69 8.44
N THR A 383 20.15 12.62 8.74
CA THR A 383 21.35 12.69 9.59
C THR A 383 22.66 12.88 8.83
N ASN A 384 22.69 12.58 7.52
CA ASN A 384 23.86 12.77 6.67
C ASN A 384 23.83 14.09 5.91
N THR A 385 24.75 14.97 6.25
CA THR A 385 25.03 16.25 5.59
C THR A 385 25.49 16.06 4.15
N SER A 386 24.59 16.11 3.18
CA SER A 386 24.89 16.44 1.79
C SER A 386 23.80 17.36 1.24
N SER A 387 24.25 18.49 0.77
CA SER A 387 23.51 19.65 0.31
C SER A 387 22.77 19.38 -1.01
N GLU A 388 21.52 18.95 -0.93
CA GLU A 388 20.52 19.21 -1.97
C GLU A 388 19.24 19.74 -1.29
N PRO A 389 18.49 20.67 -1.91
CA PRO A 389 17.31 21.25 -1.28
C PRO A 389 16.27 20.15 -1.09
N SER A 390 16.12 19.70 0.16
CA SER A 390 15.10 18.77 0.59
C SER A 390 13.73 19.28 0.15
N LYS A 391 13.01 18.51 -0.68
CA LYS A 391 11.56 18.66 -0.79
C LYS A 391 11.04 18.59 0.64
N GLN A 392 10.44 19.68 1.12
CA GLN A 392 9.78 19.73 2.42
C GLN A 392 8.71 18.64 2.41
N GLN A 393 8.98 17.52 3.09
CA GLN A 393 7.97 16.52 3.34
C GLN A 393 6.92 17.14 4.26
N GLU A 394 5.73 17.34 3.72
CA GLU A 394 4.60 17.88 4.44
C GLU A 394 4.19 16.87 5.50
N ILE A 395 4.51 17.14 6.78
CA ILE A 395 4.10 16.29 7.90
C ILE A 395 2.58 16.30 7.95
N LYS A 396 1.96 15.16 7.71
CA LYS A 396 0.51 15.03 7.61
C LYS A 396 -0.12 15.07 8.99
N ARG A 397 -1.11 15.96 9.18
CA ARG A 397 -1.78 16.13 10.47
C ARG A 397 -2.54 14.89 10.89
N ARG A 398 -2.32 14.43 12.13
CA ARG A 398 -2.99 13.28 12.72
C ARG A 398 -4.29 13.71 13.41
N LEU A 399 -5.37 12.97 13.21
CA LEU A 399 -6.64 13.16 13.92
C LEU A 399 -6.67 12.22 15.12
N ILE A 400 -6.36 12.74 16.29
CA ILE A 400 -6.22 11.97 17.53
C ILE A 400 -7.47 12.14 18.40
N ILE A 401 -8.00 11.04 18.86
CA ILE A 401 -9.12 10.98 19.80
C ILE A 401 -8.56 10.55 21.16
N LYS A 402 -8.50 11.49 22.09
CA LYS A 402 -8.08 11.18 23.45
C LYS A 402 -9.02 10.18 24.12
N SER A 403 -8.47 9.29 24.92
CA SER A 403 -9.22 8.25 25.63
C SER A 403 -10.38 8.84 26.47
N SER A 404 -10.18 10.03 27.04
CA SER A 404 -11.18 10.76 27.83
C SER A 404 -12.40 11.22 27.04
N TYR A 405 -12.29 11.43 25.71
CA TYR A 405 -13.40 11.87 24.88
C TYR A 405 -14.13 10.72 24.16
N LYS A 406 -13.55 9.52 24.09
CA LYS A 406 -14.10 8.38 23.34
C LYS A 406 -15.55 8.07 23.73
N GLU A 407 -15.83 7.98 25.03
CA GLU A 407 -17.18 7.66 25.51
C GLU A 407 -18.21 8.74 25.15
N ARG A 408 -17.83 10.01 25.23
CA ARG A 408 -18.67 11.13 24.82
C ARG A 408 -18.98 11.05 23.32
N ILE A 409 -17.97 10.85 22.49
CA ILE A 409 -18.12 10.77 21.05
C ILE A 409 -19.00 9.57 20.65
N ILE A 410 -18.85 8.41 21.29
CA ILE A 410 -19.74 7.24 21.08
C ILE A 410 -21.21 7.59 21.38
N LYS A 411 -21.48 8.34 22.46
CA LYS A 411 -22.84 8.80 22.77
C LYS A 411 -23.39 9.77 21.72
N GLU A 412 -22.54 10.68 21.21
CA GLU A 412 -22.91 11.59 20.12
C GLU A 412 -23.20 10.83 18.82
N LEU A 413 -22.33 9.87 18.44
CA LEU A 413 -22.51 9.00 17.27
C LEU A 413 -23.79 8.15 17.37
N SER A 414 -24.10 7.64 18.56
CA SER A 414 -25.33 6.85 18.78
C SER A 414 -26.60 7.65 18.51
N LYS A 415 -26.61 8.97 18.82
CA LYS A 415 -27.74 9.86 18.48
C LYS A 415 -27.89 10.05 16.96
N LEU A 416 -26.81 9.88 16.20
CA LEU A 416 -26.79 9.93 14.74
C LEU A 416 -27.05 8.55 14.09
N GLY A 417 -27.38 7.53 14.89
CA GLY A 417 -27.65 6.18 14.40
C GLY A 417 -26.38 5.34 14.15
N ILE A 418 -25.21 5.81 14.56
CA ILE A 418 -23.96 5.06 14.45
C ILE A 418 -23.63 4.45 15.82
N ASN A 419 -23.93 3.18 15.99
CA ASN A 419 -23.73 2.45 17.25
C ASN A 419 -23.49 0.95 16.98
N LYS A 420 -23.20 0.20 18.04
CA LYS A 420 -22.88 -1.23 17.96
C LYS A 420 -23.98 -2.04 17.26
N SER A 421 -25.28 -1.78 17.55
CA SER A 421 -26.38 -2.55 16.97
C SER A 421 -26.64 -2.22 15.50
N THR A 422 -26.31 -1.00 15.05
CA THR A 422 -26.49 -0.60 13.65
C THR A 422 -25.31 -1.04 12.79
N LEU A 423 -24.11 -1.10 13.35
CA LEU A 423 -22.87 -1.47 12.62
C LEU A 423 -22.63 -2.99 12.58
N PHE A 424 -23.13 -3.72 13.60
CA PHE A 424 -22.92 -5.17 13.72
C PHE A 424 -24.28 -5.86 13.76
N PRO A 425 -24.76 -6.38 12.62
CA PRO A 425 -26.10 -6.95 12.50
C PRO A 425 -26.24 -8.36 13.09
N GLU A 426 -25.17 -8.95 13.54
CA GLU A 426 -25.13 -10.29 14.12
C GLU A 426 -25.91 -10.32 15.44
N ILE A 427 -26.71 -11.36 15.65
CA ILE A 427 -27.63 -11.48 16.80
C ILE A 427 -26.87 -11.40 18.14
N ASP A 428 -25.68 -12.01 18.24
CA ASP A 428 -24.83 -11.96 19.43
C ASP A 428 -24.41 -10.51 19.75
N LYS A 429 -24.01 -9.72 18.75
CA LYS A 429 -23.61 -8.32 18.92
C LYS A 429 -24.77 -7.41 19.27
N VAL A 430 -25.93 -7.65 18.66
CA VAL A 430 -27.16 -6.93 19.01
C VAL A 430 -27.60 -7.28 20.44
N ALA A 431 -27.55 -8.55 20.85
CA ALA A 431 -27.84 -8.98 22.20
C ALA A 431 -26.92 -8.33 23.26
N ASP A 432 -25.61 -8.26 22.96
CA ASP A 432 -24.65 -7.58 23.82
C ASP A 432 -24.95 -6.08 23.97
N TYR A 433 -25.29 -5.40 22.85
CA TYR A 433 -25.72 -4.00 22.91
C TYR A 433 -26.98 -3.77 23.77
N ILE A 434 -27.95 -4.68 23.66
CA ILE A 434 -29.18 -4.59 24.47
C ILE A 434 -28.85 -4.78 25.95
N LYS A 435 -28.01 -5.77 26.31
CA LYS A 435 -27.58 -5.99 27.70
C LYS A 435 -26.79 -4.78 28.27
N GLU A 436 -25.99 -4.10 27.45
CA GLU A 436 -25.26 -2.90 27.87
C GLU A 436 -26.19 -1.67 28.08
N LYS A 437 -27.36 -1.69 27.44
CA LYS A 437 -28.35 -0.59 27.48
C LYS A 437 -29.28 -0.68 28.70
N TYR A 438 -29.62 -1.89 29.13
CA TYR A 438 -30.54 -2.18 30.25
C TYR A 438 -29.80 -2.87 31.41
#